data_be82cff76090dc13ecfc02fb37a1722f
#
_entry.id   be82cff76090dc13ecfc02fb37a1722f
#
_cell.length_a   1.000
_cell.length_b   1.000
_cell.length_c   1.000
_cell.angle_alpha   90.00
_cell.angle_beta   90.00
_cell.angle_gamma   90.00
#
_symmetry.space_group_name_H-M   'P 1'
#
loop_
_entity.id
_entity.type
_entity.pdbx_description
1 polymer ?
#
loop_
_entity_poly.entity_id
_entity_poly.type
_entity_poly.pdbx_seq_one_letter_code
_entity_poly.pdbx_strand_id
1 'polypeptide(L)'
;MTNTAQQLEELREKLIADPEVILEDKDLMRALVSANEAQMGSNIIDLRGIAMERLEARLDRLEDTHRSVIAAAYENLAGTNQVHRAILRMLDPAEFENFLLDLDGDVADILGVDCIRLVLESMQNENDPAVKRLGDVLNVAEPGFIETYLTNGKRSTSRQVTLRQIQPESDVIYGESAGWIRSEAALKLDFGNGRLPGMLVMGAEDPHHFKPNQGTDLLAFFTGVFERAMRRWLS
;
A
#
# COMPACT_ATOMS: atom_id res chain seq x y z
N MET A 1 -51.90 -30.92 22.46
CA MET A 1 -50.99 -30.60 23.58
C MET A 1 -49.94 -31.70 23.88
N THR A 2 -50.12 -32.93 23.41
CA THR A 2 -49.23 -34.06 23.66
C THR A 2 -47.90 -34.04 22.85
N ASN A 3 -47.88 -33.40 21.70
CA ASN A 3 -46.70 -33.39 20.83
C ASN A 3 -45.54 -32.50 21.33
N THR A 4 -45.86 -31.40 21.95
CA THR A 4 -44.85 -30.43 22.46
C THR A 4 -44.13 -30.95 23.71
N ALA A 5 -44.82 -31.69 24.57
CA ALA A 5 -44.23 -32.31 25.76
C ALA A 5 -43.27 -33.49 25.40
N GLN A 6 -43.63 -34.29 24.40
CA GLN A 6 -42.77 -35.34 23.89
C GLN A 6 -41.50 -34.79 23.19
N GLN A 7 -41.64 -33.72 22.39
CA GLN A 7 -40.50 -33.08 21.75
C GLN A 7 -39.52 -32.45 22.77
N LEU A 8 -40.04 -31.90 23.87
CA LEU A 8 -39.19 -31.35 24.95
C LEU A 8 -38.44 -32.46 25.70
N GLU A 9 -39.07 -33.61 25.93
CA GLU A 9 -38.41 -34.74 26.60
C GLU A 9 -37.33 -35.39 25.69
N GLU A 10 -37.61 -35.54 24.40
CA GLU A 10 -36.59 -36.02 23.41
C GLU A 10 -35.42 -35.06 23.29
N LEU A 11 -35.68 -33.73 23.31
CA LEU A 11 -34.61 -32.72 23.29
C LEU A 11 -33.77 -32.79 24.57
N ARG A 12 -34.42 -32.94 25.73
CA ARG A 12 -33.76 -33.07 27.02
C ARG A 12 -32.85 -34.32 27.08
N GLU A 13 -33.34 -35.45 26.60
CA GLU A 13 -32.53 -36.70 26.54
C GLU A 13 -31.32 -36.53 25.64
N LYS A 14 -31.45 -35.92 24.48
CA LYS A 14 -30.32 -35.63 23.56
C LYS A 14 -29.29 -34.68 24.20
N LEU A 15 -29.72 -33.66 24.88
CA LEU A 15 -28.82 -32.69 25.55
C LEU A 15 -28.11 -33.30 26.75
N ILE A 16 -28.73 -34.26 27.43
CA ILE A 16 -28.09 -35.01 28.54
C ILE A 16 -27.10 -36.06 27.99
N ALA A 17 -27.42 -36.68 26.86
CA ALA A 17 -26.55 -37.69 26.23
C ALA A 17 -25.29 -37.04 25.60
N ASP A 18 -25.38 -35.84 25.07
CA ASP A 18 -24.26 -35.12 24.39
C ASP A 18 -24.22 -33.66 24.82
N PRO A 19 -23.70 -33.36 26.05
CA PRO A 19 -23.63 -31.99 26.57
C PRO A 19 -22.61 -31.12 25.85
N GLU A 20 -21.69 -31.68 25.05
CA GLU A 20 -20.68 -30.93 24.30
C GLU A 20 -21.33 -30.04 23.24
N VAL A 21 -22.45 -30.45 22.67
CA VAL A 21 -23.24 -29.66 21.70
C VAL A 21 -23.64 -28.29 22.27
N ILE A 22 -23.97 -28.23 23.60
CA ILE A 22 -24.28 -26.95 24.25
C ILE A 22 -23.02 -26.17 24.56
N LEU A 23 -21.93 -26.85 24.98
CA LEU A 23 -20.68 -26.22 25.39
C LEU A 23 -19.95 -25.58 24.21
N GLU A 24 -20.11 -26.13 23.00
CA GLU A 24 -19.51 -25.60 21.77
C GLU A 24 -20.34 -24.46 21.16
N ASP A 25 -21.63 -24.37 21.46
CA ASP A 25 -22.51 -23.30 20.97
C ASP A 25 -22.45 -22.08 21.89
N LYS A 26 -21.67 -21.08 21.47
CA LYS A 26 -21.45 -19.83 22.21
C LYS A 26 -22.73 -19.05 22.48
N ASP A 27 -23.70 -19.07 21.56
CA ASP A 27 -24.95 -18.30 21.69
C ASP A 27 -25.90 -18.99 22.67
N LEU A 28 -25.95 -20.32 22.63
CA LEU A 28 -26.76 -21.12 23.58
C LEU A 28 -26.17 -21.01 25.01
N MET A 29 -24.85 -21.09 25.15
CA MET A 29 -24.19 -20.88 26.45
C MET A 29 -24.42 -19.50 27.01
N ARG A 30 -24.31 -18.45 26.17
CA ARG A 30 -24.61 -17.08 26.60
C ARG A 30 -26.03 -16.91 27.08
N ALA A 31 -27.01 -17.49 26.35
CA ALA A 31 -28.43 -17.43 26.74
C ALA A 31 -28.69 -18.15 28.07
N LEU A 32 -28.08 -19.32 28.29
CA LEU A 32 -28.18 -20.09 29.53
C LEU A 32 -27.57 -19.34 30.76
N VAL A 33 -26.39 -18.74 30.57
CA VAL A 33 -25.71 -17.94 31.58
C VAL A 33 -26.57 -16.73 31.93
N SER A 34 -27.10 -15.99 30.95
CA SER A 34 -27.96 -14.81 31.17
C SER A 34 -29.30 -15.20 31.89
N ALA A 35 -29.87 -16.37 31.54
CA ALA A 35 -31.06 -16.85 32.22
C ALA A 35 -30.81 -17.23 33.69
N ASN A 36 -29.64 -17.80 33.97
CA ASN A 36 -29.19 -18.13 35.32
C ASN A 36 -28.91 -16.88 36.16
N GLU A 37 -28.28 -15.88 35.60
CA GLU A 37 -28.00 -14.57 36.22
C GLU A 37 -29.32 -13.84 36.57
N ALA A 38 -30.30 -13.88 35.67
CA ALA A 38 -31.62 -13.28 35.93
C ALA A 38 -32.36 -13.91 37.10
N GLN A 39 -32.10 -15.21 37.38
CA GLN A 39 -32.67 -15.92 38.52
C GLN A 39 -31.97 -15.63 39.86
N MET A 40 -30.66 -15.29 39.83
CA MET A 40 -29.86 -15.08 41.05
C MET A 40 -30.11 -13.73 41.76
N GLY A 41 -30.89 -12.81 41.16
CA GLY A 41 -31.23 -11.53 41.74
C GLY A 41 -30.15 -10.45 41.56
N SER A 42 -30.56 -9.19 41.53
CA SER A 42 -29.77 -8.02 41.12
C SER A 42 -28.62 -7.61 42.08
N ASN A 43 -28.31 -8.40 43.08
CA ASN A 43 -27.29 -8.06 44.08
C ASN A 43 -26.05 -8.97 44.09
N ILE A 44 -25.93 -9.90 43.14
CA ILE A 44 -24.75 -10.75 42.97
C ILE A 44 -24.05 -10.35 41.69
N ILE A 45 -22.87 -9.76 41.81
CA ILE A 45 -22.00 -9.46 40.66
C ILE A 45 -21.27 -10.75 40.29
N ASP A 46 -21.60 -11.33 39.13
CA ASP A 46 -20.84 -12.47 38.59
C ASP A 46 -19.51 -12.02 38.02
N LEU A 47 -18.49 -12.06 38.88
CA LEU A 47 -17.12 -11.75 38.50
C LEU A 47 -16.55 -12.71 37.45
N ARG A 48 -17.10 -13.95 37.35
CA ARG A 48 -16.67 -14.91 36.32
C ARG A 48 -17.19 -14.54 34.95
N GLY A 49 -18.47 -14.14 34.84
CA GLY A 49 -19.08 -13.65 33.61
C GLY A 49 -18.30 -12.45 33.06
N ILE A 50 -18.05 -11.46 33.92
CA ILE A 50 -17.25 -10.27 33.53
C ILE A 50 -15.83 -10.65 33.10
N ALA A 51 -15.18 -11.63 33.75
CA ALA A 51 -13.85 -12.08 33.37
C ALA A 51 -13.87 -12.82 32.02
N MET A 52 -14.89 -13.64 31.77
CA MET A 52 -15.06 -14.36 30.50
C MET A 52 -15.31 -13.40 29.35
N GLU A 53 -16.22 -12.43 29.48
CA GLU A 53 -16.44 -11.40 28.47
C GLU A 53 -15.16 -10.62 28.12
N ARG A 54 -14.37 -10.28 29.13
CA ARG A 54 -13.07 -9.60 28.90
C ARG A 54 -12.06 -10.49 28.19
N LEU A 55 -12.05 -11.79 28.48
CA LEU A 55 -11.18 -12.74 27.80
C LEU A 55 -11.61 -12.96 26.35
N GLU A 56 -12.92 -13.11 26.10
CA GLU A 56 -13.48 -13.21 24.76
C GLU A 56 -13.13 -11.97 23.93
N ALA A 57 -13.41 -10.77 24.46
CA ALA A 57 -13.06 -9.52 23.79
C ALA A 57 -11.55 -9.33 23.55
N ARG A 58 -10.69 -9.98 24.38
CA ARG A 58 -9.24 -9.98 24.17
C ARG A 58 -8.83 -10.98 23.09
N LEU A 59 -9.46 -12.15 23.04
CA LEU A 59 -9.26 -13.15 21.99
C LEU A 59 -9.65 -12.61 20.63
N ASP A 60 -10.84 -12.01 20.52
CA ASP A 60 -11.31 -11.40 19.26
C ASP A 60 -10.32 -10.35 18.75
N ARG A 61 -9.83 -9.48 19.64
CA ARG A 61 -8.83 -8.48 19.29
C ARG A 61 -7.50 -9.11 18.85
N LEU A 62 -7.08 -10.19 19.47
CA LEU A 62 -5.88 -10.92 19.08
C LEU A 62 -6.02 -11.58 17.72
N GLU A 63 -7.17 -12.18 17.44
CA GLU A 63 -7.46 -12.77 16.14
C GLU A 63 -7.47 -11.71 15.03
N ASP A 64 -8.13 -10.57 15.25
CA ASP A 64 -8.14 -9.47 14.29
C ASP A 64 -6.74 -8.89 14.04
N THR A 65 -5.98 -8.71 15.11
CA THR A 65 -4.58 -8.26 15.00
C THR A 65 -3.74 -9.28 14.21
N HIS A 66 -3.91 -10.56 14.50
CA HIS A 66 -3.18 -11.63 13.82
C HIS A 66 -3.52 -11.67 12.33
N ARG A 67 -4.81 -11.58 11.97
CA ARG A 67 -5.24 -11.49 10.56
C ARG A 67 -4.65 -10.27 9.86
N SER A 68 -4.65 -9.12 10.52
CA SER A 68 -4.08 -7.88 9.97
C SER A 68 -2.56 -7.98 9.74
N VAL A 69 -1.82 -8.58 10.67
CA VAL A 69 -0.37 -8.80 10.53
C VAL A 69 -0.06 -9.75 9.39
N ILE A 70 -0.82 -10.84 9.26
CA ILE A 70 -0.66 -11.80 8.16
C ILE A 70 -0.95 -11.11 6.81
N ALA A 71 -2.04 -10.36 6.70
CA ALA A 71 -2.37 -9.61 5.49
C ALA A 71 -1.25 -8.65 5.09
N ALA A 72 -0.75 -7.84 6.05
CA ALA A 72 0.36 -6.93 5.81
C ALA A 72 1.66 -7.65 5.39
N ALA A 73 1.93 -8.85 5.93
CA ALA A 73 3.09 -9.65 5.54
C ALA A 73 2.96 -10.15 4.09
N TYR A 74 1.78 -10.59 3.67
CA TYR A 74 1.53 -10.99 2.27
C TYR A 74 1.62 -9.80 1.32
N GLU A 75 1.09 -8.63 1.67
CA GLU A 75 1.22 -7.41 0.88
C GLU A 75 2.67 -7.00 0.71
N ASN A 76 3.47 -7.04 1.77
CA ASN A 76 4.90 -6.76 1.70
C ASN A 76 5.66 -7.75 0.81
N LEU A 77 5.33 -9.04 0.89
CA LEU A 77 5.94 -10.06 0.04
C LEU A 77 5.58 -9.84 -1.44
N ALA A 78 4.31 -9.55 -1.71
CA ALA A 78 3.83 -9.24 -3.06
C ALA A 78 4.53 -8.01 -3.63
N GLY A 79 4.60 -6.91 -2.85
CA GLY A 79 5.31 -5.68 -3.23
C GLY A 79 6.81 -5.91 -3.47
N THR A 80 7.46 -6.73 -2.64
CA THR A 80 8.87 -7.09 -2.83
C THR A 80 9.07 -7.84 -4.14
N ASN A 81 8.25 -8.83 -4.44
CA ASN A 81 8.32 -9.58 -5.70
C ASN A 81 8.04 -8.68 -6.92
N GLN A 82 7.10 -7.76 -6.78
CA GLN A 82 6.77 -6.78 -7.81
C GLN A 82 7.96 -5.88 -8.14
N VAL A 83 8.61 -5.31 -7.11
CA VAL A 83 9.80 -4.46 -7.27
C VAL A 83 10.97 -5.26 -7.87
N HIS A 84 11.20 -6.50 -7.44
CA HIS A 84 12.23 -7.37 -8.03
C HIS A 84 12.01 -7.61 -9.52
N ARG A 85 10.79 -7.92 -9.92
CA ARG A 85 10.44 -8.12 -11.34
C ARG A 85 10.62 -6.84 -12.15
N ALA A 86 10.19 -5.70 -11.62
CA ALA A 86 10.36 -4.40 -12.24
C ALA A 86 11.85 -4.05 -12.45
N ILE A 87 12.69 -4.33 -11.45
CA ILE A 87 14.14 -4.14 -11.55
C ILE A 87 14.74 -5.02 -12.64
N LEU A 88 14.40 -6.29 -12.66
CA LEU A 88 14.92 -7.20 -13.70
C LEU A 88 14.54 -6.71 -15.10
N ARG A 89 13.25 -6.35 -15.29
CA ARG A 89 12.78 -5.82 -16.58
C ARG A 89 13.50 -4.52 -16.97
N MET A 90 13.68 -3.61 -16.01
CA MET A 90 14.36 -2.34 -16.21
C MET A 90 15.83 -2.53 -16.65
N LEU A 91 16.49 -3.61 -16.23
CA LEU A 91 17.91 -3.87 -16.53
C LEU A 91 18.13 -4.63 -17.86
N ASP A 92 17.09 -5.16 -18.50
CA ASP A 92 17.18 -5.94 -19.74
C ASP A 92 17.57 -5.10 -20.97
N PRO A 93 17.10 -3.85 -21.17
CA PRO A 93 17.41 -3.09 -22.37
C PRO A 93 18.89 -2.79 -22.53
N ALA A 94 19.40 -3.00 -23.77
CA ALA A 94 20.76 -2.67 -24.14
C ALA A 94 20.94 -1.24 -24.65
N GLU A 95 19.84 -0.56 -25.01
CA GLU A 95 19.81 0.81 -25.57
C GLU A 95 18.98 1.72 -24.67
N PHE A 96 19.42 2.98 -24.56
CA PHE A 96 18.77 3.96 -23.67
C PHE A 96 17.32 4.29 -24.09
N GLU A 97 17.07 4.35 -25.39
CA GLU A 97 15.74 4.61 -25.93
C GLU A 97 14.75 3.50 -25.51
N ASN A 98 15.14 2.24 -25.67
CA ASN A 98 14.35 1.09 -25.22
C ASN A 98 14.18 1.05 -23.70
N PHE A 99 15.20 1.43 -22.94
CA PHE A 99 15.12 1.57 -21.48
C PHE A 99 14.04 2.56 -21.06
N LEU A 100 13.94 3.70 -21.71
CA LEU A 100 12.91 4.71 -21.40
C LEU A 100 11.51 4.25 -21.82
N LEU A 101 11.37 3.61 -22.99
CA LEU A 101 10.10 3.05 -23.45
C LEU A 101 9.59 1.96 -22.50
N ASP A 102 10.48 1.06 -22.09
CA ASP A 102 10.15 -0.01 -21.15
C ASP A 102 9.77 0.55 -19.77
N LEU A 103 10.29 1.71 -19.39
CA LEU A 103 10.02 2.33 -18.09
C LEU A 103 8.55 2.74 -17.95
N ASP A 104 7.97 3.38 -18.98
CA ASP A 104 6.56 3.80 -19.00
C ASP A 104 5.61 2.70 -19.52
N GLY A 105 6.16 1.60 -20.01
CA GLY A 105 5.42 0.41 -20.44
C GLY A 105 5.51 -0.72 -19.42
N ASP A 106 6.30 -1.74 -19.75
CA ASP A 106 6.39 -2.99 -18.98
C ASP A 106 6.74 -2.79 -17.49
N VAL A 107 7.62 -1.80 -17.18
CA VAL A 107 8.00 -1.52 -15.78
C VAL A 107 6.83 -0.88 -15.03
N ALA A 108 6.13 0.05 -15.64
CA ALA A 108 4.92 0.66 -15.07
C ALA A 108 3.85 -0.40 -14.80
N ASP A 109 3.58 -1.26 -15.78
CA ASP A 109 2.62 -2.38 -15.66
C ASP A 109 2.99 -3.34 -14.52
N ILE A 110 4.28 -3.71 -14.42
CA ILE A 110 4.75 -4.58 -13.34
C ILE A 110 4.59 -3.90 -11.98
N LEU A 111 4.86 -2.60 -11.87
CA LEU A 111 4.68 -1.84 -10.64
C LEU A 111 3.21 -1.52 -10.33
N GLY A 112 2.31 -1.72 -11.29
CA GLY A 112 0.89 -1.43 -11.16
C GLY A 112 0.62 0.07 -11.02
N VAL A 113 1.40 0.88 -11.75
CA VAL A 113 1.23 2.33 -11.86
C VAL A 113 0.81 2.71 -13.26
N ASP A 114 0.10 3.82 -13.39
CA ASP A 114 -0.51 4.21 -14.66
C ASP A 114 0.47 4.95 -15.58
N CYS A 115 1.49 5.58 -15.02
CA CYS A 115 2.58 6.18 -15.78
C CYS A 115 3.85 6.35 -14.96
N ILE A 116 4.99 6.38 -15.65
CA ILE A 116 6.30 6.74 -15.07
C ILE A 116 6.91 7.86 -15.90
N ARG A 117 7.39 8.90 -15.22
CA ARG A 117 8.06 10.05 -15.86
C ARG A 117 9.43 10.24 -15.23
N LEU A 118 10.44 10.42 -16.07
CA LEU A 118 11.78 10.80 -15.67
C LEU A 118 11.98 12.29 -15.89
N VAL A 119 12.27 13.02 -14.84
CA VAL A 119 12.60 14.45 -14.89
C VAL A 119 14.09 14.63 -14.66
N LEU A 120 14.77 15.28 -15.58
CA LEU A 120 16.20 15.61 -15.47
C LEU A 120 16.37 17.12 -15.46
N GLU A 121 17.12 17.64 -14.50
CA GLU A 121 17.52 19.04 -14.55
C GLU A 121 18.66 19.23 -15.55
N SER A 122 18.59 20.27 -16.38
CA SER A 122 19.62 20.61 -17.37
C SER A 122 19.78 22.11 -17.50
N MET A 123 21.02 22.54 -17.78
CA MET A 123 21.33 23.91 -18.19
C MET A 123 21.08 24.16 -19.69
N GLN A 124 20.82 23.10 -20.45
CA GLN A 124 20.56 23.16 -21.90
C GLN A 124 19.05 23.18 -22.16
N ASN A 125 18.62 23.98 -23.15
CA ASN A 125 17.21 24.13 -23.49
C ASN A 125 16.57 22.83 -24.03
N GLU A 126 15.28 22.64 -23.71
CA GLU A 126 14.37 21.51 -24.09
C GLU A 126 14.25 21.22 -25.59
N ASN A 127 14.89 22.01 -26.46
CA ASN A 127 14.70 21.97 -27.91
C ASN A 127 15.59 20.94 -28.63
N ASP A 128 16.28 20.04 -27.92
CA ASP A 128 17.04 18.97 -28.56
C ASP A 128 16.05 17.98 -29.24
N PRO A 129 16.19 17.76 -30.58
CA PRO A 129 15.35 16.79 -31.29
C PRO A 129 15.44 15.37 -30.73
N ALA A 130 16.52 15.01 -30.07
CA ALA A 130 16.70 13.72 -29.42
C ALA A 130 15.78 13.55 -28.20
N VAL A 131 15.62 14.62 -27.40
CA VAL A 131 14.70 14.63 -26.23
C VAL A 131 13.24 14.53 -26.71
N LYS A 132 12.89 15.24 -27.80
CA LYS A 132 11.54 15.19 -28.36
C LYS A 132 11.12 13.82 -28.91
N ARG A 133 12.08 12.95 -29.26
CA ARG A 133 11.79 11.58 -29.71
C ARG A 133 11.46 10.62 -28.57
N LEU A 134 11.86 10.96 -27.36
CA LEU A 134 11.68 10.12 -26.17
C LEU A 134 10.30 10.33 -25.53
N GLY A 135 9.45 11.15 -26.18
CA GLY A 135 8.06 11.32 -25.82
C GLY A 135 7.84 11.91 -24.42
N ASP A 136 6.70 11.57 -23.85
CA ASP A 136 6.26 12.07 -22.54
C ASP A 136 7.02 11.46 -21.37
N VAL A 137 7.86 10.42 -21.60
CA VAL A 137 8.58 9.71 -20.52
C VAL A 137 9.70 10.56 -19.93
N LEU A 138 10.41 11.34 -20.77
CA LEU A 138 11.53 12.18 -20.37
C LEU A 138 11.19 13.66 -20.41
N ASN A 139 11.18 14.28 -19.26
CA ASN A 139 11.01 15.74 -19.09
C ASN A 139 12.35 16.38 -18.70
N VAL A 140 12.69 17.48 -19.35
CA VAL A 140 13.86 18.29 -19.00
C VAL A 140 13.38 19.55 -18.31
N ALA A 141 13.92 19.83 -17.13
CA ALA A 141 13.54 20.96 -16.29
C ALA A 141 14.74 21.88 -16.00
N GLU A 142 14.45 23.12 -15.61
CA GLU A 142 15.47 24.06 -15.16
C GLU A 142 16.05 23.63 -13.79
N PRO A 143 17.32 24.00 -13.51
CA PRO A 143 17.94 23.70 -12.22
C PRO A 143 17.15 24.28 -11.04
N GLY A 144 16.89 23.45 -10.01
CA GLY A 144 16.10 23.78 -8.83
C GLY A 144 14.60 23.42 -8.93
N PHE A 145 14.12 23.00 -10.09
CA PHE A 145 12.75 22.55 -10.28
C PHE A 145 12.38 21.38 -9.37
N ILE A 146 13.23 20.34 -9.33
CA ILE A 146 12.97 19.11 -8.56
C ILE A 146 12.82 19.41 -7.07
N GLU A 147 13.71 20.23 -6.51
CA GLU A 147 13.62 20.61 -5.09
C GLU A 147 12.33 21.38 -4.80
N THR A 148 11.97 22.31 -5.68
CA THR A 148 10.71 23.08 -5.57
C THR A 148 9.49 22.18 -5.66
N TYR A 149 9.48 21.24 -6.59
CA TYR A 149 8.39 20.29 -6.78
C TYR A 149 8.22 19.36 -5.58
N LEU A 150 9.31 18.75 -5.08
CA LEU A 150 9.27 17.83 -3.94
C LEU A 150 8.85 18.51 -2.64
N THR A 151 9.24 19.77 -2.46
CA THR A 151 8.93 20.54 -1.24
C THR A 151 7.62 21.33 -1.33
N ASN A 152 6.94 21.32 -2.49
CA ASN A 152 5.80 22.21 -2.78
C ASN A 152 6.15 23.70 -2.50
N GLY A 153 7.36 24.12 -2.88
CA GLY A 153 7.84 25.47 -2.64
C GLY A 153 8.13 25.82 -1.17
N LYS A 154 8.02 24.87 -0.24
CA LYS A 154 8.32 25.11 1.18
C LYS A 154 9.83 25.04 1.44
N ARG A 155 10.31 25.79 2.42
CA ARG A 155 11.71 25.74 2.90
C ARG A 155 11.92 24.50 3.78
N SER A 156 11.86 23.32 3.20
CA SER A 156 12.13 22.05 3.87
C SER A 156 13.08 21.24 3.02
N THR A 157 13.85 20.35 3.63
CA THR A 157 14.69 19.41 2.88
C THR A 157 13.80 18.35 2.23
N SER A 158 14.00 18.11 0.93
CA SER A 158 13.29 17.04 0.23
C SER A 158 13.72 15.66 0.74
N ARG A 159 12.76 14.74 0.81
CA ARG A 159 13.03 13.32 1.10
C ARG A 159 13.44 12.61 -0.18
N GLN A 160 14.15 11.49 -0.05
CA GLN A 160 14.48 10.64 -1.19
C GLN A 160 13.21 10.09 -1.88
N VAL A 161 12.22 9.69 -1.08
CA VAL A 161 10.92 9.22 -1.56
C VAL A 161 9.82 10.07 -0.94
N THR A 162 8.96 10.62 -1.78
CA THR A 162 7.79 11.40 -1.37
C THR A 162 6.54 10.76 -1.94
N LEU A 163 5.63 10.32 -1.07
CA LEU A 163 4.32 9.79 -1.44
C LEU A 163 3.27 10.83 -1.12
N ARG A 164 2.41 11.15 -2.08
CA ARG A 164 1.36 12.15 -1.87
C ARG A 164 0.18 11.99 -2.83
N GLN A 165 -0.95 12.52 -2.43
CA GLN A 165 -2.04 12.84 -3.35
C GLN A 165 -1.70 14.14 -4.07
N ILE A 166 -2.01 14.19 -5.35
CA ILE A 166 -1.84 15.38 -6.18
C ILE A 166 -3.19 15.89 -6.65
N GLN A 167 -3.21 17.19 -6.93
CA GLN A 167 -4.34 17.79 -7.62
C GLN A 167 -4.12 17.75 -9.13
N PRO A 168 -5.20 17.69 -9.96
CA PRO A 168 -5.10 17.52 -11.42
C PRO A 168 -4.36 18.64 -12.16
N GLU A 169 -3.79 19.60 -11.46
CA GLU A 169 -3.16 20.81 -12.02
C GLU A 169 -1.64 20.67 -12.25
N SER A 170 -1.05 19.52 -11.99
CA SER A 170 0.40 19.29 -12.21
C SER A 170 0.70 18.94 -13.68
N ASP A 171 0.24 19.76 -14.58
CA ASP A 171 0.40 19.57 -16.04
C ASP A 171 1.87 19.50 -16.50
N VAL A 172 2.79 20.07 -15.71
CA VAL A 172 4.20 20.20 -16.09
C VAL A 172 4.92 18.84 -16.20
N ILE A 173 4.50 17.82 -15.43
CA ILE A 173 5.16 16.51 -15.43
C ILE A 173 4.36 15.48 -16.22
N TYR A 174 3.04 15.48 -16.05
CA TYR A 174 2.18 14.43 -16.58
C TYR A 174 1.61 14.74 -17.96
N GLY A 175 1.71 15.99 -18.45
CA GLY A 175 1.20 16.40 -19.75
C GLY A 175 -0.27 16.00 -19.92
N GLU A 176 -0.58 15.20 -20.96
CA GLU A 176 -1.95 14.74 -21.23
C GLU A 176 -2.54 13.87 -20.10
N SER A 177 -1.69 13.18 -19.31
CA SER A 177 -2.12 12.33 -18.21
C SER A 177 -2.48 13.11 -16.94
N ALA A 178 -2.16 14.41 -16.85
CA ALA A 178 -2.40 15.24 -15.66
C ALA A 178 -3.88 15.28 -15.22
N GLY A 179 -4.79 15.17 -16.20
CA GLY A 179 -6.23 15.22 -15.94
C GLY A 179 -6.79 14.07 -15.09
N TRP A 180 -6.09 12.94 -14.98
CA TRP A 180 -6.60 11.74 -14.32
C TRP A 180 -5.68 11.16 -13.23
N ILE A 181 -4.40 11.53 -13.18
CA ILE A 181 -3.52 11.14 -12.06
C ILE A 181 -3.96 11.81 -10.76
N ARG A 182 -4.05 11.02 -9.68
CA ARG A 182 -4.55 11.46 -8.36
C ARG A 182 -3.58 11.20 -7.21
N SER A 183 -2.62 10.30 -7.37
CA SER A 183 -1.57 10.08 -6.39
C SER A 183 -0.25 9.82 -7.09
N GLU A 184 0.84 10.12 -6.41
CA GLU A 184 2.18 9.94 -6.95
C GLU A 184 3.20 9.49 -5.91
N ALA A 185 4.22 8.78 -6.40
CA ALA A 185 5.48 8.56 -5.73
C ALA A 185 6.58 9.32 -6.49
N ALA A 186 7.14 10.34 -5.87
CA ALA A 186 8.25 11.11 -6.42
C ALA A 186 9.56 10.67 -5.75
N LEU A 187 10.49 10.16 -6.57
CA LEU A 187 11.77 9.57 -6.17
C LEU A 187 12.89 10.52 -6.61
N LYS A 188 13.55 11.16 -5.65
CA LYS A 188 14.71 12.01 -5.93
C LYS A 188 15.91 11.14 -6.28
N LEU A 189 16.57 11.45 -7.40
CA LEU A 189 17.70 10.72 -7.94
C LEU A 189 19.00 11.51 -7.76
N ASP A 190 20.04 10.83 -7.27
CA ASP A 190 21.41 11.36 -7.18
C ASP A 190 22.33 10.63 -8.16
N PHE A 191 22.76 11.32 -9.19
CA PHE A 191 23.67 10.78 -10.18
C PHE A 191 25.17 10.96 -9.85
N GLY A 192 25.47 11.52 -8.69
CA GLY A 192 26.85 11.72 -8.19
C GLY A 192 27.40 13.13 -8.41
N ASN A 193 28.61 13.36 -7.91
CA ASN A 193 29.25 14.67 -7.88
C ASN A 193 29.38 15.29 -9.27
N GLY A 194 28.99 16.56 -9.39
CA GLY A 194 29.11 17.36 -10.60
C GLY A 194 27.96 17.18 -11.61
N ARG A 195 26.95 16.36 -11.29
CA ARG A 195 25.75 16.20 -12.10
C ARG A 195 24.54 16.84 -11.41
N LEU A 196 23.64 17.38 -12.21
CA LEU A 196 22.36 17.87 -11.71
C LEU A 196 21.48 16.70 -11.25
N PRO A 197 20.58 16.90 -10.28
CA PRO A 197 19.69 15.87 -9.80
C PRO A 197 18.68 15.45 -10.87
N GLY A 198 18.12 14.25 -10.69
CA GLY A 198 16.97 13.78 -11.42
C GLY A 198 15.80 13.47 -10.47
N MET A 199 14.66 13.18 -11.03
CA MET A 199 13.50 12.71 -10.31
C MET A 199 12.74 11.69 -11.16
N LEU A 200 12.41 10.56 -10.58
CA LEU A 200 11.50 9.60 -11.18
C LEU A 200 10.14 9.75 -10.50
N VAL A 201 9.08 9.93 -11.30
CA VAL A 201 7.73 10.09 -10.77
C VAL A 201 6.87 8.96 -11.28
N MET A 202 6.19 8.29 -10.38
CA MET A 202 5.22 7.23 -10.65
C MET A 202 3.83 7.77 -10.33
N GLY A 203 2.96 7.85 -11.33
CA GLY A 203 1.60 8.37 -11.20
C GLY A 203 0.57 7.27 -11.17
N ALA A 204 -0.47 7.44 -10.36
CA ALA A 204 -1.61 6.54 -10.31
C ALA A 204 -2.94 7.30 -10.30
N GLU A 205 -3.95 6.75 -11.00
CA GLU A 205 -5.32 7.25 -11.01
C GLU A 205 -5.98 7.07 -9.64
N ASP A 206 -5.68 5.96 -8.94
CA ASP A 206 -6.19 5.73 -7.59
C ASP A 206 -5.56 6.73 -6.60
N PRO A 207 -6.35 7.61 -5.95
CA PRO A 207 -5.85 8.56 -4.97
C PRO A 207 -5.26 7.88 -3.72
N HIS A 208 -5.53 6.58 -3.53
CA HIS A 208 -5.06 5.81 -2.38
C HIS A 208 -3.91 4.85 -2.72
N HIS A 209 -3.41 4.84 -3.96
CA HIS A 209 -2.28 4.00 -4.35
C HIS A 209 -1.00 4.44 -3.60
N PHE A 210 -0.70 5.73 -3.59
CA PHE A 210 0.43 6.30 -2.87
C PHE A 210 -0.03 7.14 -1.67
N LYS A 211 -0.02 6.53 -0.47
CA LYS A 211 -0.40 7.20 0.78
C LYS A 211 0.83 7.71 1.52
N PRO A 212 0.78 8.92 2.13
CA PRO A 212 1.92 9.50 2.84
C PRO A 212 2.46 8.69 4.02
N ASN A 213 1.67 7.73 4.54
CA ASN A 213 2.02 6.87 5.67
C ASN A 213 2.49 5.46 5.26
N GLN A 214 2.59 5.16 3.97
CA GLN A 214 3.15 3.89 3.50
C GLN A 214 4.67 3.82 3.72
N GLY A 215 5.19 2.59 3.91
CA GLY A 215 6.63 2.34 3.93
C GLY A 215 7.27 2.66 2.57
N THR A 216 8.44 3.28 2.59
CA THR A 216 9.14 3.72 1.38
C THR A 216 10.40 2.91 1.05
N ASP A 217 10.70 1.88 1.83
CA ASP A 217 11.96 1.12 1.72
C ASP A 217 12.14 0.43 0.37
N LEU A 218 11.06 -0.16 -0.17
CA LEU A 218 11.08 -0.81 -1.48
C LEU A 218 11.29 0.21 -2.61
N LEU A 219 10.66 1.37 -2.54
CA LEU A 219 10.85 2.44 -3.51
C LEU A 219 12.23 3.07 -3.38
N ALA A 220 12.76 3.22 -2.18
CA ALA A 220 14.13 3.68 -1.96
C ALA A 220 15.16 2.68 -2.53
N PHE A 221 14.92 1.38 -2.38
CA PHE A 221 15.75 0.36 -3.01
C PHE A 221 15.66 0.42 -4.53
N PHE A 222 14.46 0.51 -5.09
CA PHE A 222 14.27 0.69 -6.53
C PHE A 222 14.99 1.93 -7.04
N THR A 223 14.87 3.07 -6.34
CA THR A 223 15.58 4.32 -6.63
C THR A 223 17.09 4.10 -6.72
N GLY A 224 17.66 3.43 -5.73
CA GLY A 224 19.10 3.17 -5.70
C GLY A 224 19.60 2.26 -6.83
N VAL A 225 18.78 1.33 -7.32
CA VAL A 225 19.10 0.51 -8.51
C VAL A 225 18.94 1.35 -9.77
N PHE A 226 17.88 2.13 -9.89
CA PHE A 226 17.63 3.04 -11.01
C PHE A 226 18.79 4.04 -11.21
N GLU A 227 19.24 4.68 -10.13
CA GLU A 227 20.39 5.59 -10.17
C GLU A 227 21.65 4.91 -10.76
N ARG A 228 21.91 3.67 -10.37
CA ARG A 228 23.07 2.90 -10.87
C ARG A 228 22.92 2.55 -12.35
N ALA A 229 21.72 2.18 -12.78
CA ALA A 229 21.42 1.93 -14.19
C ALA A 229 21.60 3.21 -15.01
N MET A 230 21.06 4.34 -14.54
CA MET A 230 21.19 5.64 -15.22
C MET A 230 22.64 6.14 -15.32
N ARG A 231 23.45 5.95 -14.28
CA ARG A 231 24.89 6.34 -14.34
C ARG A 231 25.62 5.65 -15.48
N ARG A 232 25.21 4.46 -15.86
CA ARG A 232 25.79 3.72 -16.98
C ARG A 232 25.50 4.39 -18.33
N TRP A 233 24.33 5.04 -18.45
CA TRP A 233 23.93 5.77 -19.66
C TRP A 233 24.47 7.20 -19.71
N LEU A 234 24.71 7.79 -18.55
CA LEU A 234 25.22 9.15 -18.42
C LEU A 234 26.77 9.22 -18.44
N SER A 235 27.48 8.10 -18.46
CA SER A 235 28.93 8.02 -18.60
C SER A 235 29.33 8.09 -20.07
#